data_cf8fd6b2d150b5dbbfcbbef7b37dde01
#
_entry.id   cf8fd6b2d150b5dbbfcbbef7b37dde01
#
_cell.length_a   1.000
_cell.length_b   1.000
_cell.length_c   1.000
_cell.angle_alpha   90.00
_cell.angle_beta   90.00
_cell.angle_gamma   90.00
#
_symmetry.space_group_name_H-M   'P 1'
#
loop_
_entity.id
_entity.type
_entity.pdbx_description
1 polymer ?
#
loop_
_entity_poly.entity_id
_entity_poly.type
_entity_poly.pdbx_seq_one_letter_code
_entity_poly.pdbx_strand_id
1 'polypeptide(L)'
;MMERNDLYKALLDDLKARSGWEERQRIWYEMRHSGLRRKKKLPWQADLHYPLADSIINKLKPFYYQQVFSNEVIASFVPSTPQTEGITQGISRWFDYCIKQQSNFESEILTAIDHTLMSGLNLLKISWDEDAKAVRFDSVDPVFAIVPHYTRDVKNCDRLCHVIQMSLNQYKSNKLYNQDEELIRKIKGRTGEGTRLSTLENTKFRREGITVGAEEDQVIVWEVYERDEEGKILVHTFSPLAPEDDIRPSFELPYKHGQMPFVPFVMEIKDKGVYSSRGLCEIVAPFESYMCKLMNEKADAMTLYNRPLFRCEQDIPNSNNLKFGPATILPVGVTPVTMPQPPISFDQEMINQRMISEYLTSMPDFGMGQNQGMKNARTATEISQIGALMGQSTDLRARIFRISLGYVYRQAYSVLCQFGKKSLNYYFNQAFGTVPPEALEVEYAIHPSGSADGINKAVQYQKAFSRMQLLSGNPYVDQPSLVRSVLEIDDPALVGKLLTDPNLRGQDEKEEQAKENLIMESGYPVAVKPQDDHKAHVEVLLGRIQLLSQQGGGSQQSQQLYGQHLEAHLQGLGQTDKNAERQIRGMLRKQAQAMQGQAQGQMPQGLTSTQSAPQAGMV
;
A
#
# COMPACT_ATOMS: atom_id res chain seq x y z
N MET A 1 3.77 -27.86 23.70
CA MET A 1 2.78 -28.16 22.66
C MET A 1 1.51 -28.63 23.35
N MET A 2 0.37 -27.96 23.09
CA MET A 2 -0.90 -28.37 23.67
C MET A 2 -1.46 -29.59 22.96
N GLU A 3 -2.17 -30.46 23.67
CA GLU A 3 -3.01 -31.44 23.01
C GLU A 3 -4.12 -30.75 22.22
N ARG A 4 -4.52 -31.31 21.07
CA ARG A 4 -5.46 -30.63 20.16
C ARG A 4 -6.79 -30.24 20.84
N ASN A 5 -7.33 -31.10 21.68
CA ASN A 5 -8.56 -30.81 22.41
C ASN A 5 -8.40 -29.65 23.40
N ASP A 6 -7.23 -29.51 24.00
CA ASP A 6 -6.95 -28.42 24.92
C ASP A 6 -6.71 -27.10 24.16
N LEU A 7 -6.05 -27.19 22.99
CA LEU A 7 -5.91 -26.05 22.09
C LEU A 7 -7.29 -25.53 21.61
N TYR A 8 -8.17 -26.45 21.21
CA TYR A 8 -9.54 -26.08 20.81
C TYR A 8 -10.32 -25.42 21.95
N LYS A 9 -10.27 -25.97 23.17
CA LYS A 9 -10.92 -25.38 24.36
C LYS A 9 -10.34 -23.97 24.65
N ALA A 10 -9.01 -23.83 24.60
CA ALA A 10 -8.36 -22.55 24.84
C ALA A 10 -8.79 -21.48 23.81
N LEU A 11 -8.97 -21.86 22.55
CA LEU A 11 -9.47 -20.94 21.52
C LEU A 11 -10.94 -20.56 21.72
N LEU A 12 -11.78 -21.50 22.20
CA LEU A 12 -13.17 -21.19 22.56
C LEU A 12 -13.24 -20.24 23.76
N ASP A 13 -12.36 -20.40 24.74
CA ASP A 13 -12.29 -19.49 25.88
C ASP A 13 -11.80 -18.10 25.47
N ASP A 14 -10.81 -17.99 24.58
CA ASP A 14 -10.36 -16.74 23.98
C ASP A 14 -11.50 -16.05 23.19
N LEU A 15 -12.30 -16.83 22.45
CA LEU A 15 -13.47 -16.32 21.72
C LEU A 15 -14.53 -15.77 22.68
N LYS A 16 -14.82 -16.47 23.78
CA LYS A 16 -15.75 -16.01 24.81
C LYS A 16 -15.25 -14.75 25.52
N ALA A 17 -13.96 -14.69 25.83
CA ALA A 17 -13.36 -13.56 26.53
C ALA A 17 -13.48 -12.24 25.76
N ARG A 18 -13.45 -12.27 24.43
CA ARG A 18 -13.55 -11.06 23.59
C ARG A 18 -14.99 -10.65 23.24
N SER A 19 -16.01 -11.39 23.67
CA SER A 19 -17.41 -11.14 23.29
C SER A 19 -17.89 -9.71 23.59
N GLY A 20 -17.47 -9.12 24.70
CA GLY A 20 -17.78 -7.72 25.03
C GLY A 20 -17.09 -6.71 24.09
N TRP A 21 -15.91 -7.03 23.58
CA TRP A 21 -15.24 -6.24 22.55
C TRP A 21 -15.99 -6.33 21.22
N GLU A 22 -16.41 -7.52 20.79
CA GLU A 22 -17.19 -7.72 19.56
C GLU A 22 -18.51 -6.95 19.57
N GLU A 23 -19.21 -6.94 20.72
CA GLU A 23 -20.47 -6.19 20.85
C GLU A 23 -20.23 -4.68 20.70
N ARG A 24 -19.13 -4.14 21.24
CA ARG A 24 -18.75 -2.74 20.99
C ARG A 24 -18.48 -2.49 19.52
N GLN A 25 -17.73 -3.38 18.84
CA GLN A 25 -17.45 -3.24 17.40
C GLN A 25 -18.73 -3.31 16.56
N ARG A 26 -19.72 -4.11 16.98
CA ARG A 26 -21.04 -4.13 16.34
C ARG A 26 -21.73 -2.76 16.40
N ILE A 27 -21.71 -2.13 17.57
CA ILE A 27 -22.31 -0.80 17.75
C ILE A 27 -21.60 0.23 16.84
N TRP A 28 -20.27 0.20 16.79
CA TRP A 28 -19.49 1.12 15.95
C TRP A 28 -19.72 0.89 14.45
N TYR A 29 -19.86 -0.36 14.04
CA TYR A 29 -20.21 -0.70 12.68
C TYR A 29 -21.61 -0.19 12.29
N GLU A 30 -22.61 -0.45 13.13
CA GLU A 30 -23.98 0.06 12.92
C GLU A 30 -24.02 1.59 12.88
N MET A 31 -23.28 2.26 13.76
CA MET A 31 -23.19 3.71 13.81
C MET A 31 -22.65 4.26 12.49
N ARG A 32 -21.47 3.80 12.07
CA ARG A 32 -20.84 4.22 10.83
C ARG A 32 -21.76 4.07 9.61
N HIS A 33 -22.51 2.99 9.57
CA HIS A 33 -23.36 2.67 8.43
C HIS A 33 -24.82 3.09 8.60
N SER A 34 -25.14 3.97 9.50
CA SER A 34 -26.51 4.46 9.75
C SER A 34 -27.50 3.36 10.14
N GLY A 35 -27.01 2.30 10.79
CA GLY A 35 -27.84 1.16 11.23
C GLY A 35 -28.53 1.39 12.57
N LEU A 36 -28.00 2.31 13.40
CA LEU A 36 -28.61 2.64 14.69
C LEU A 36 -29.94 3.36 14.49
N ARG A 37 -31.00 2.77 14.99
CA ARG A 37 -32.34 3.30 14.87
C ARG A 37 -32.83 3.88 16.18
N ARG A 38 -33.52 5.03 16.10
CA ARG A 38 -34.19 5.64 17.23
C ARG A 38 -35.35 4.76 17.69
N LYS A 39 -35.46 4.52 18.99
CA LYS A 39 -36.67 3.93 19.58
C LYS A 39 -37.81 4.96 19.55
N LYS A 40 -38.64 4.92 18.50
CA LYS A 40 -39.80 5.81 18.35
C LYS A 40 -40.86 5.43 19.39
N LYS A 41 -41.43 6.43 20.06
CA LYS A 41 -42.61 6.27 20.88
C LYS A 41 -43.91 6.42 20.07
N LEU A 42 -43.87 7.28 19.07
CA LEU A 42 -45.00 7.59 18.19
C LEU A 42 -44.58 7.46 16.72
N PRO A 43 -45.48 7.01 15.83
CA PRO A 43 -45.17 6.77 14.41
C PRO A 43 -44.66 7.98 13.64
N TRP A 44 -45.11 9.19 14.03
CA TRP A 44 -44.77 10.44 13.33
C TRP A 44 -43.39 10.98 13.70
N GLN A 45 -42.75 10.45 14.74
CA GLN A 45 -41.41 10.89 15.16
C GLN A 45 -40.37 10.58 14.09
N ALA A 46 -39.45 11.51 13.90
CA ALA A 46 -38.34 11.36 12.97
C ALA A 46 -37.35 10.26 13.43
N ASP A 47 -36.71 9.65 12.46
CA ASP A 47 -35.64 8.68 12.66
C ASP A 47 -34.53 8.96 11.64
N LEU A 48 -33.83 10.05 11.88
CA LEU A 48 -32.75 10.56 11.05
C LEU A 48 -31.41 10.18 11.69
N HIS A 49 -30.44 9.89 10.85
CA HIS A 49 -29.08 9.62 11.26
C HIS A 49 -28.11 10.62 10.62
N TYR A 50 -27.15 11.13 11.40
CA TYR A 50 -26.10 11.99 10.94
C TYR A 50 -24.78 11.20 10.87
N PRO A 51 -24.21 10.94 9.68
CA PRO A 51 -23.07 10.05 9.51
C PRO A 51 -21.74 10.76 9.77
N LEU A 52 -21.52 11.24 11.00
CA LEU A 52 -20.33 12.01 11.37
C LEU A 52 -19.06 11.15 11.32
N ALA A 53 -19.10 9.96 11.90
CA ALA A 53 -17.96 9.04 11.94
C ALA A 53 -17.53 8.62 10.53
N ASP A 54 -18.49 8.27 9.66
CA ASP A 54 -18.17 7.90 8.28
C ASP A 54 -17.55 9.07 7.50
N SER A 55 -18.09 10.28 7.68
CA SER A 55 -17.52 11.49 7.07
C SER A 55 -16.06 11.73 7.48
N ILE A 56 -15.73 11.57 8.77
CA ILE A 56 -14.38 11.76 9.30
C ILE A 56 -13.44 10.67 8.78
N ILE A 57 -13.88 9.39 8.79
CA ILE A 57 -13.08 8.28 8.30
C ILE A 57 -12.75 8.47 6.82
N ASN A 58 -13.73 8.83 5.99
CA ASN A 58 -13.52 9.03 4.56
C ASN A 58 -12.59 10.22 4.25
N LYS A 59 -12.56 11.24 5.10
CA LYS A 59 -11.59 12.35 5.01
C LYS A 59 -10.17 11.91 5.39
N LEU A 60 -10.02 10.98 6.34
CA LEU A 60 -8.70 10.51 6.81
C LEU A 60 -8.08 9.42 5.94
N LYS A 61 -8.87 8.62 5.25
CA LYS A 61 -8.36 7.55 4.38
C LYS A 61 -7.30 8.02 3.38
N PRO A 62 -7.50 9.11 2.60
CA PRO A 62 -6.51 9.60 1.66
C PRO A 62 -5.19 9.98 2.33
N PHE A 63 -5.25 10.51 3.56
CA PHE A 63 -4.07 10.84 4.34
C PHE A 63 -3.23 9.61 4.65
N TYR A 64 -3.84 8.52 5.16
CA TYR A 64 -3.12 7.28 5.45
C TYR A 64 -2.65 6.57 4.18
N TYR A 65 -3.43 6.63 3.10
CA TYR A 65 -3.01 6.13 1.79
C TYR A 65 -1.73 6.83 1.30
N GLN A 66 -1.67 8.15 1.42
CA GLN A 66 -0.48 8.92 1.08
C GLN A 66 0.73 8.59 1.96
N GLN A 67 0.54 8.21 3.23
CA GLN A 67 1.65 7.72 4.07
C GLN A 67 2.33 6.47 3.50
N VAL A 68 1.65 5.69 2.68
CA VAL A 68 2.18 4.49 2.04
C VAL A 68 2.75 4.81 0.65
N PHE A 69 2.01 5.57 -0.17
CA PHE A 69 2.24 5.70 -1.61
C PHE A 69 2.69 7.09 -2.07
N SER A 70 3.02 8.02 -1.15
CA SER A 70 3.41 9.39 -1.53
C SER A 70 4.78 9.48 -2.20
N ASN A 71 5.68 8.56 -1.92
CA ASN A 71 7.02 8.56 -2.44
C ASN A 71 7.18 7.59 -3.62
N GLU A 72 8.22 7.80 -4.41
CA GLU A 72 8.56 6.97 -5.56
C GLU A 72 8.68 5.48 -5.18
N VAL A 73 9.34 5.20 -4.05
CA VAL A 73 9.43 3.85 -3.46
C VAL A 73 8.74 3.80 -2.09
N ILE A 74 8.08 2.68 -1.77
CA ILE A 74 7.35 2.50 -0.50
C ILE A 74 8.26 2.31 0.71
N ALA A 75 9.46 1.80 0.50
CA ALA A 75 10.42 1.53 1.56
C ALA A 75 11.83 1.95 1.16
N SER A 76 12.55 2.56 2.11
CA SER A 76 13.96 2.84 1.99
C SER A 76 14.76 1.81 2.78
N PHE A 77 15.83 1.30 2.16
CA PHE A 77 16.74 0.36 2.75
C PHE A 77 17.99 1.10 3.20
N VAL A 78 18.32 1.00 4.48
CA VAL A 78 19.54 1.60 5.04
C VAL A 78 20.59 0.50 5.17
N PRO A 79 21.79 0.67 4.58
CA PRO A 79 22.82 -0.34 4.62
C PRO A 79 23.36 -0.50 6.05
N SER A 80 23.65 -1.74 6.44
CA SER A 80 24.34 -2.01 7.70
C SER A 80 25.86 -1.87 7.59
N THR A 81 26.40 -1.87 6.35
CA THR A 81 27.84 -1.74 6.07
C THR A 81 28.08 -0.76 4.92
N PRO A 82 29.23 0.00 4.90
CA PRO A 82 29.52 0.95 3.83
C PRO A 82 29.61 0.32 2.42
N GLN A 83 29.96 -0.96 2.36
CA GLN A 83 30.12 -1.69 1.09
C GLN A 83 28.79 -1.92 0.36
N THR A 84 27.67 -1.85 1.08
CA THR A 84 26.33 -2.09 0.54
C THR A 84 25.60 -0.81 0.15
N GLU A 85 26.20 0.37 0.34
CA GLU A 85 25.57 1.66 0.05
C GLU A 85 25.13 1.81 -1.43
N GLY A 86 25.99 1.36 -2.36
CA GLY A 86 25.68 1.43 -3.81
C GLY A 86 24.55 0.51 -4.27
N ILE A 87 24.19 -0.50 -3.47
CA ILE A 87 23.19 -1.52 -3.85
C ILE A 87 21.79 -1.19 -3.28
N THR A 88 21.73 -0.37 -2.23
CA THR A 88 20.49 -0.09 -1.48
C THR A 88 19.36 0.50 -2.35
N GLN A 89 19.70 1.34 -3.31
CA GLN A 89 18.74 1.94 -4.22
C GLN A 89 18.12 0.88 -5.15
N GLY A 90 18.93 -0.04 -5.65
CA GLY A 90 18.46 -1.16 -6.48
C GLY A 90 17.51 -2.07 -5.71
N ILE A 91 17.84 -2.41 -4.45
CA ILE A 91 16.99 -3.23 -3.60
C ILE A 91 15.68 -2.52 -3.26
N SER A 92 15.72 -1.22 -2.96
CA SER A 92 14.50 -0.44 -2.68
C SER A 92 13.54 -0.47 -3.87
N ARG A 93 14.05 -0.31 -5.09
CA ARG A 93 13.27 -0.37 -6.33
C ARG A 93 12.75 -1.77 -6.64
N TRP A 94 13.57 -2.78 -6.44
CA TRP A 94 13.16 -4.18 -6.61
C TRP A 94 12.07 -4.57 -5.63
N PHE A 95 12.21 -4.21 -4.37
CA PHE A 95 11.20 -4.45 -3.33
C PHE A 95 9.88 -3.73 -3.69
N ASP A 96 9.96 -2.47 -4.11
CA ASP A 96 8.81 -1.68 -4.56
C ASP A 96 8.08 -2.37 -5.72
N TYR A 97 8.82 -2.85 -6.72
CA TYR A 97 8.28 -3.60 -7.85
C TYR A 97 7.56 -4.88 -7.40
N CYS A 98 8.18 -5.69 -6.53
CA CYS A 98 7.58 -6.90 -6.02
C CYS A 98 6.29 -6.64 -5.23
N ILE A 99 6.26 -5.58 -4.41
CA ILE A 99 5.11 -5.27 -3.57
C ILE A 99 4.00 -4.55 -4.35
N LYS A 100 4.32 -3.54 -5.18
CA LYS A 100 3.28 -2.77 -5.90
C LYS A 100 2.73 -3.50 -7.12
N GLN A 101 3.58 -4.20 -7.88
CA GLN A 101 3.16 -4.74 -9.18
C GLN A 101 2.89 -6.24 -9.18
N GLN A 102 3.55 -7.00 -8.30
CA GLN A 102 3.39 -8.46 -8.27
C GLN A 102 2.46 -8.97 -7.18
N SER A 103 2.13 -8.13 -6.19
CA SER A 103 1.28 -8.53 -5.06
C SER A 103 -0.06 -7.77 -5.04
N ASN A 104 -0.95 -8.21 -4.16
CA ASN A 104 -2.24 -7.56 -3.89
C ASN A 104 -2.17 -6.49 -2.78
N PHE A 105 -0.98 -5.96 -2.48
CA PHE A 105 -0.74 -5.09 -1.33
C PHE A 105 -1.63 -3.86 -1.29
N GLU A 106 -1.84 -3.19 -2.43
CA GLU A 106 -2.59 -1.93 -2.48
C GLU A 106 -4.05 -2.10 -2.04
N SER A 107 -4.73 -3.14 -2.53
CA SER A 107 -6.12 -3.41 -2.14
C SER A 107 -6.25 -3.78 -0.67
N GLU A 108 -5.33 -4.60 -0.17
CA GLU A 108 -5.37 -5.08 1.20
C GLU A 108 -5.01 -4.01 2.21
N ILE A 109 -4.05 -3.14 1.91
CA ILE A 109 -3.69 -2.02 2.79
C ILE A 109 -4.81 -0.97 2.86
N LEU A 110 -5.55 -0.73 1.76
CA LEU A 110 -6.72 0.15 1.78
C LEU A 110 -7.81 -0.39 2.71
N THR A 111 -8.06 -1.69 2.67
CA THR A 111 -8.99 -2.37 3.58
C THR A 111 -8.48 -2.31 5.03
N ALA A 112 -7.19 -2.53 5.25
CA ALA A 112 -6.58 -2.44 6.58
C ALA A 112 -6.67 -1.02 7.16
N ILE A 113 -6.46 0.02 6.34
CA ILE A 113 -6.65 1.43 6.74
C ILE A 113 -8.08 1.67 7.19
N ASP A 114 -9.06 1.23 6.39
CA ASP A 114 -10.48 1.42 6.69
C ASP A 114 -10.88 0.78 8.02
N HIS A 115 -10.52 -0.48 8.21
CA HIS A 115 -10.80 -1.21 9.45
C HIS A 115 -10.07 -0.60 10.65
N THR A 116 -8.81 -0.22 10.50
CA THR A 116 -8.04 0.42 11.58
C THR A 116 -8.66 1.75 12.01
N LEU A 117 -9.11 2.56 11.06
CA LEU A 117 -9.78 3.82 11.38
C LEU A 117 -11.13 3.60 12.05
N MET A 118 -11.91 2.62 11.60
CA MET A 118 -13.23 2.33 12.15
C MET A 118 -13.15 1.71 13.56
N SER A 119 -12.45 0.57 13.65
CA SER A 119 -12.46 -0.30 14.86
C SER A 119 -11.28 -0.06 15.79
N GLY A 120 -10.21 0.58 15.29
CA GLY A 120 -8.96 0.78 16.01
C GLY A 120 -7.95 -0.35 15.84
N LEU A 121 -8.32 -1.47 15.23
CA LEU A 121 -7.48 -2.65 15.05
C LEU A 121 -7.75 -3.30 13.70
N ASN A 122 -6.68 -3.71 13.02
CA ASN A 122 -6.71 -4.64 11.89
C ASN A 122 -5.49 -5.55 11.98
N LEU A 123 -5.56 -6.72 11.37
CA LEU A 123 -4.46 -7.67 11.28
C LEU A 123 -4.15 -7.93 9.81
N LEU A 124 -2.94 -7.61 9.38
CA LEU A 124 -2.48 -7.91 8.02
C LEU A 124 -1.67 -9.20 8.05
N LYS A 125 -2.17 -10.26 7.40
CA LYS A 125 -1.48 -11.53 7.22
C LYS A 125 -0.55 -11.43 6.02
N ILE A 126 0.66 -11.96 6.15
CA ILE A 126 1.68 -12.00 5.11
C ILE A 126 2.01 -13.45 4.83
N SER A 127 1.86 -13.87 3.58
CA SER A 127 2.11 -15.23 3.15
C SER A 127 2.83 -15.27 1.79
N TRP A 128 3.40 -16.40 1.44
CA TRP A 128 3.94 -16.66 0.12
C TRP A 128 2.92 -17.42 -0.72
N ASP A 129 2.66 -16.95 -1.92
CA ASP A 129 1.82 -17.61 -2.90
C ASP A 129 2.72 -18.35 -3.90
N GLU A 130 2.68 -19.69 -3.87
CA GLU A 130 3.51 -20.53 -4.75
C GLU A 130 3.06 -20.50 -6.21
N ASP A 131 1.78 -20.26 -6.47
CA ASP A 131 1.25 -20.21 -7.84
C ASP A 131 1.59 -18.87 -8.49
N ALA A 132 1.37 -17.78 -7.78
CA ALA A 132 1.72 -16.43 -8.23
C ALA A 132 3.22 -16.13 -8.09
N LYS A 133 3.98 -16.88 -7.28
CA LYS A 133 5.39 -16.63 -6.89
C LYS A 133 5.61 -15.22 -6.38
N ALA A 134 4.69 -14.78 -5.57
CA ALA A 134 4.65 -13.43 -5.00
C ALA A 134 4.27 -13.46 -3.53
N VAL A 135 4.57 -12.37 -2.82
CA VAL A 135 4.03 -12.17 -1.48
C VAL A 135 2.56 -11.83 -1.59
N ARG A 136 1.75 -12.53 -0.82
CA ARG A 136 0.33 -12.29 -0.68
C ARG A 136 0.04 -11.64 0.65
N PHE A 137 -0.79 -10.63 0.63
CA PHE A 137 -1.31 -9.92 1.79
C PHE A 137 -2.80 -10.22 1.93
N ASP A 138 -3.26 -10.46 3.15
CA ASP A 138 -4.67 -10.61 3.45
C ASP A 138 -5.00 -9.70 4.65
N SER A 139 -5.88 -8.73 4.46
CA SER A 139 -6.41 -7.89 5.54
C SER A 139 -7.46 -8.67 6.32
N VAL A 140 -7.06 -9.18 7.46
CA VAL A 140 -7.93 -10.01 8.32
C VAL A 140 -8.69 -9.10 9.26
N ASP A 141 -10.03 -9.12 9.16
CA ASP A 141 -10.89 -8.49 10.15
C ASP A 141 -10.61 -9.14 11.53
N PRO A 142 -10.36 -8.37 12.58
CA PRO A 142 -10.08 -8.91 13.92
C PRO A 142 -11.15 -9.86 14.46
N VAL A 143 -12.36 -9.82 13.93
CA VAL A 143 -13.42 -10.79 14.25
C VAL A 143 -13.04 -12.21 13.80
N PHE A 144 -12.33 -12.33 12.67
CA PHE A 144 -11.85 -13.60 12.13
C PHE A 144 -10.46 -14.02 12.63
N ALA A 145 -9.89 -13.26 13.57
CA ALA A 145 -8.64 -13.63 14.21
C ALA A 145 -8.84 -13.79 15.71
N ILE A 146 -8.69 -15.00 16.24
CA ILE A 146 -8.79 -15.27 17.67
C ILE A 146 -7.40 -15.15 18.26
N VAL A 147 -7.23 -14.16 19.15
CA VAL A 147 -5.96 -13.87 19.83
C VAL A 147 -6.23 -13.88 21.35
N PRO A 148 -5.37 -14.46 22.16
CA PRO A 148 -5.52 -14.45 23.60
C PRO A 148 -5.65 -13.04 24.16
N HIS A 149 -6.55 -12.81 25.09
CA HIS A 149 -6.85 -11.49 25.66
C HIS A 149 -5.65 -10.83 26.36
N TYR A 150 -4.68 -11.60 26.84
CA TYR A 150 -3.45 -11.11 27.48
C TYR A 150 -2.33 -10.75 26.49
N THR A 151 -2.53 -10.97 25.19
CA THR A 151 -1.53 -10.71 24.14
C THR A 151 -1.24 -9.23 24.04
N ARG A 152 0.05 -8.88 24.09
CA ARG A 152 0.56 -7.51 23.90
C ARG A 152 1.15 -7.31 22.53
N ASP A 153 1.86 -8.32 22.03
CA ASP A 153 2.51 -8.30 20.72
C ASP A 153 2.06 -9.53 19.93
N VAL A 154 1.24 -9.30 18.91
CA VAL A 154 0.68 -10.35 18.05
C VAL A 154 1.77 -11.14 17.34
N LYS A 155 2.88 -10.51 16.96
CA LYS A 155 3.97 -11.17 16.24
C LYS A 155 4.66 -12.25 17.08
N ASN A 156 4.63 -12.10 18.40
CA ASN A 156 5.28 -13.00 19.35
C ASN A 156 4.28 -13.66 20.31
N CYS A 157 3.00 -13.74 19.94
CA CYS A 157 2.00 -14.39 20.79
C CYS A 157 2.19 -15.91 20.82
N ASP A 158 1.63 -16.53 21.83
CA ASP A 158 1.73 -17.98 22.02
C ASP A 158 0.88 -18.75 21.01
N ARG A 159 -0.31 -18.20 20.72
CA ARG A 159 -1.24 -18.76 19.73
C ARG A 159 -2.05 -17.68 19.03
N LEU A 160 -2.43 -17.97 17.81
CA LEU A 160 -3.35 -17.15 17.02
C LEU A 160 -4.15 -18.07 16.11
N CYS A 161 -5.46 -17.90 16.02
CA CYS A 161 -6.29 -18.63 15.07
C CYS A 161 -6.87 -17.67 14.04
N HIS A 162 -6.69 -17.99 12.76
CA HIS A 162 -7.35 -17.35 11.64
C HIS A 162 -8.56 -18.17 11.22
N VAL A 163 -9.74 -17.60 11.35
CA VAL A 163 -11.01 -18.22 10.95
C VAL A 163 -11.25 -17.95 9.48
N ILE A 164 -11.21 -18.97 8.66
CA ILE A 164 -11.39 -18.90 7.22
C ILE A 164 -12.77 -19.48 6.88
N GLN A 165 -13.59 -18.66 6.23
CA GLN A 165 -14.89 -19.08 5.73
C GLN A 165 -14.79 -19.29 4.21
N MET A 166 -15.22 -20.46 3.74
CA MET A 166 -15.16 -20.78 2.32
C MET A 166 -16.34 -21.62 1.87
N SER A 167 -16.61 -21.62 0.58
CA SER A 167 -17.57 -22.54 0.00
C SER A 167 -17.02 -23.96 -0.08
N LEU A 168 -17.88 -24.96 -0.11
CA LEU A 168 -17.48 -26.34 -0.28
C LEU A 168 -16.67 -26.57 -1.58
N ASN A 169 -16.99 -25.81 -2.64
CA ASN A 169 -16.25 -25.90 -3.89
C ASN A 169 -14.82 -25.35 -3.75
N GLN A 170 -14.62 -24.26 -3.04
CA GLN A 170 -13.30 -23.71 -2.72
C GLN A 170 -12.49 -24.71 -1.86
N TYR A 171 -13.14 -25.34 -0.87
CA TYR A 171 -12.50 -26.39 -0.08
C TYR A 171 -12.02 -27.54 -0.96
N LYS A 172 -12.88 -28.07 -1.82
CA LYS A 172 -12.56 -29.18 -2.72
C LYS A 172 -11.52 -28.84 -3.78
N SER A 173 -11.43 -27.60 -4.20
CA SER A 173 -10.42 -27.14 -5.17
C SER A 173 -9.03 -27.00 -4.56
N ASN A 174 -8.92 -26.91 -3.23
CA ASN A 174 -7.64 -26.79 -2.56
C ASN A 174 -6.97 -28.17 -2.41
N LYS A 175 -5.92 -28.39 -3.19
CA LYS A 175 -5.16 -29.66 -3.22
C LYS A 175 -4.45 -30.00 -1.91
N LEU A 176 -4.27 -29.03 -1.02
CA LEU A 176 -3.59 -29.20 0.26
C LEU A 176 -4.53 -29.72 1.35
N TYR A 177 -5.85 -29.69 1.11
CA TYR A 177 -6.87 -30.08 2.07
C TYR A 177 -7.27 -31.53 1.88
N ASN A 178 -7.57 -32.19 2.98
CA ASN A 178 -8.05 -33.56 2.99
C ASN A 178 -9.41 -33.64 2.28
N GLN A 179 -9.51 -34.48 1.25
CA GLN A 179 -10.70 -34.65 0.40
C GLN A 179 -11.57 -35.86 0.83
N ASP A 180 -11.36 -36.40 2.05
CA ASP A 180 -12.17 -37.47 2.57
C ASP A 180 -13.64 -37.05 2.68
N GLU A 181 -14.54 -37.83 2.07
CA GLU A 181 -15.97 -37.56 2.06
C GLU A 181 -16.61 -37.61 3.46
N GLU A 182 -16.09 -38.44 4.35
CA GLU A 182 -16.58 -38.51 5.73
C GLU A 182 -16.23 -37.26 6.50
N LEU A 183 -15.01 -36.76 6.36
CA LEU A 183 -14.58 -35.49 6.93
C LEU A 183 -15.41 -34.34 6.38
N ILE A 184 -15.61 -34.29 5.07
CA ILE A 184 -16.38 -33.23 4.41
C ILE A 184 -17.82 -33.22 4.94
N ARG A 185 -18.44 -34.34 5.23
CA ARG A 185 -19.79 -34.39 5.85
C ARG A 185 -19.80 -33.82 7.25
N LYS A 186 -18.76 -34.09 8.06
CA LYS A 186 -18.64 -33.57 9.44
C LYS A 186 -18.45 -32.06 9.49
N ILE A 187 -17.66 -31.51 8.56
CA ILE A 187 -17.27 -30.08 8.58
C ILE A 187 -18.22 -29.14 7.85
N LYS A 188 -19.25 -29.70 7.20
CA LYS A 188 -20.28 -28.93 6.49
C LYS A 188 -21.20 -28.17 7.44
N GLY A 189 -21.49 -26.90 7.14
CA GLY A 189 -22.48 -26.08 7.84
C GLY A 189 -21.95 -25.33 9.05
N ARG A 190 -22.89 -24.74 9.81
CA ARG A 190 -22.61 -23.83 10.96
C ARG A 190 -23.44 -24.23 12.21
N THR A 191 -23.48 -25.51 12.54
CA THR A 191 -24.35 -26.02 13.61
C THR A 191 -23.65 -26.17 14.95
N GLY A 192 -22.32 -26.08 14.99
CA GLY A 192 -21.51 -26.30 16.18
C GLY A 192 -21.06 -25.04 16.92
N GLU A 193 -20.52 -25.23 18.11
CA GLU A 193 -19.82 -24.18 18.84
C GLU A 193 -18.55 -23.77 18.06
N GLY A 194 -18.24 -22.47 18.00
CA GLY A 194 -17.13 -21.96 17.18
C GLY A 194 -17.47 -21.71 15.69
N THR A 195 -18.61 -22.23 15.19
CA THR A 195 -19.08 -21.95 13.82
C THR A 195 -20.21 -20.93 13.78
N ARG A 196 -20.78 -20.60 14.93
CA ARG A 196 -21.86 -19.62 15.02
C ARG A 196 -21.35 -18.24 14.62
N LEU A 197 -22.15 -17.56 13.80
CA LEU A 197 -21.90 -16.16 13.48
C LEU A 197 -21.89 -15.32 14.75
N SER A 198 -20.89 -14.48 14.89
CA SER A 198 -20.90 -13.45 15.93
C SER A 198 -22.03 -12.45 15.69
N THR A 199 -22.41 -11.69 16.73
CA THR A 199 -23.42 -10.63 16.59
C THR A 199 -22.99 -9.58 15.57
N LEU A 200 -21.71 -9.32 15.45
CA LEU A 200 -21.14 -8.38 14.46
C LEU A 200 -21.26 -8.94 13.04
N GLU A 201 -20.89 -10.20 12.79
CA GLU A 201 -21.03 -10.83 11.47
C GLU A 201 -22.49 -10.85 11.03
N ASN A 202 -23.40 -11.26 11.90
CA ASN A 202 -24.83 -11.22 11.62
C ASN A 202 -25.32 -9.81 11.26
N THR A 203 -24.79 -8.78 11.92
CA THR A 203 -25.15 -7.39 11.63
C THR A 203 -24.64 -6.97 10.26
N LYS A 204 -23.41 -7.37 9.88
CA LYS A 204 -22.83 -7.11 8.55
C LYS A 204 -23.69 -7.71 7.45
N PHE A 205 -24.00 -9.00 7.53
CA PHE A 205 -24.83 -9.70 6.54
C PHE A 205 -26.25 -9.12 6.44
N ARG A 206 -26.90 -8.89 7.58
CA ARG A 206 -28.26 -8.31 7.60
C ARG A 206 -28.30 -6.93 6.94
N ARG A 207 -27.22 -6.16 7.06
CA ARG A 207 -27.11 -4.86 6.41
C ARG A 207 -26.99 -4.98 4.90
N GLU A 208 -26.26 -5.98 4.42
CA GLU A 208 -26.13 -6.31 3.00
C GLU A 208 -27.40 -6.94 2.42
N GLY A 209 -28.43 -7.13 3.25
CA GLY A 209 -29.66 -7.80 2.87
C GLY A 209 -29.54 -9.32 2.81
N ILE A 210 -28.45 -9.87 3.34
CA ILE A 210 -28.18 -11.29 3.35
C ILE A 210 -28.73 -11.89 4.65
N THR A 211 -29.54 -12.93 4.53
CA THR A 211 -29.96 -13.76 5.66
C THR A 211 -29.19 -15.06 5.60
N VAL A 212 -28.23 -15.22 6.52
CA VAL A 212 -27.42 -16.43 6.61
C VAL A 212 -28.21 -17.48 7.40
N GLY A 213 -28.58 -18.57 6.73
CA GLY A 213 -29.10 -19.76 7.36
C GLY A 213 -27.99 -20.70 7.85
N ALA A 214 -28.36 -21.88 8.33
CA ALA A 214 -27.42 -22.98 8.56
C ALA A 214 -27.06 -23.60 7.19
N GLU A 215 -26.31 -22.85 6.37
CA GLU A 215 -26.04 -23.22 4.99
C GLU A 215 -25.16 -24.48 4.92
N GLU A 216 -25.66 -25.46 4.21
CA GLU A 216 -24.99 -26.76 4.04
C GLU A 216 -23.75 -26.70 3.17
N ASP A 217 -23.55 -25.62 2.38
CA ASP A 217 -22.45 -25.53 1.41
C ASP A 217 -21.27 -24.67 1.87
N GLN A 218 -21.27 -24.23 3.13
CA GLN A 218 -20.16 -23.50 3.75
C GLN A 218 -19.33 -24.41 4.64
N VAL A 219 -18.02 -24.13 4.65
CA VAL A 219 -17.03 -24.79 5.52
C VAL A 219 -16.28 -23.71 6.30
N ILE A 220 -16.13 -23.91 7.60
CA ILE A 220 -15.32 -23.05 8.45
C ILE A 220 -14.05 -23.81 8.81
N VAL A 221 -12.93 -23.22 8.45
CA VAL A 221 -11.60 -23.74 8.70
C VAL A 221 -10.90 -22.84 9.71
N TRP A 222 -10.37 -23.43 10.75
CA TRP A 222 -9.50 -22.77 11.70
C TRP A 222 -8.04 -23.08 11.35
N GLU A 223 -7.29 -22.06 11.00
CA GLU A 223 -5.85 -22.11 10.78
C GLU A 223 -5.17 -21.56 12.02
N VAL A 224 -4.67 -22.46 12.86
CA VAL A 224 -4.15 -22.15 14.19
C VAL A 224 -2.63 -22.16 14.17
N TYR A 225 -2.05 -21.06 14.55
CA TYR A 225 -0.62 -20.87 14.72
C TYR A 225 -0.29 -21.02 16.20
N GLU A 226 0.47 -22.02 16.58
CA GLU A 226 0.93 -22.27 17.94
C GLU A 226 2.45 -22.14 18.00
N ARG A 227 2.96 -21.43 19.00
CA ARG A 227 4.40 -21.35 19.28
C ARG A 227 4.78 -22.43 20.29
N ASP A 228 5.75 -23.26 19.95
CA ASP A 228 6.28 -24.28 20.85
C ASP A 228 7.31 -23.69 21.86
N GLU A 229 7.79 -24.54 22.76
CA GLU A 229 8.78 -24.17 23.79
C GLU A 229 10.15 -23.80 23.17
N GLU A 230 10.44 -24.29 21.96
CA GLU A 230 11.67 -23.97 21.21
C GLU A 230 11.53 -22.65 20.42
N GLY A 231 10.33 -22.04 20.41
CA GLY A 231 10.04 -20.80 19.70
C GLY A 231 9.65 -21.01 18.23
N LYS A 232 9.53 -22.25 17.76
CA LYS A 232 9.04 -22.58 16.42
C LYS A 232 7.52 -22.41 16.36
N ILE A 233 7.02 -22.09 15.18
CA ILE A 233 5.58 -21.89 14.96
C ILE A 233 5.05 -23.09 14.18
N LEU A 234 4.10 -23.79 14.80
CA LEU A 234 3.36 -24.88 14.19
C LEU A 234 2.01 -24.38 13.70
N VAL A 235 1.62 -24.85 12.53
CA VAL A 235 0.33 -24.51 11.92
C VAL A 235 -0.55 -25.74 11.91
N HIS A 236 -1.68 -25.66 12.61
CA HIS A 236 -2.72 -26.68 12.66
C HIS A 236 -3.92 -26.22 11.87
N THR A 237 -4.48 -27.07 11.03
CA THR A 237 -5.63 -26.73 10.21
C THR A 237 -6.74 -27.73 10.43
N PHE A 238 -7.81 -27.32 11.08
CA PHE A 238 -8.96 -28.17 11.39
C PHE A 238 -10.27 -27.38 11.35
N SER A 239 -11.41 -28.05 11.41
CA SER A 239 -12.71 -27.40 11.57
C SER A 239 -13.16 -27.44 13.03
N PRO A 240 -13.79 -26.39 13.57
CA PRO A 240 -14.39 -26.44 14.89
C PRO A 240 -15.53 -27.47 15.01
N LEU A 241 -16.08 -27.96 13.89
CA LEU A 241 -17.07 -29.06 13.87
C LEU A 241 -16.44 -30.45 14.01
N ALA A 242 -15.16 -30.57 13.66
CA ALA A 242 -14.38 -31.80 13.77
C ALA A 242 -12.95 -31.48 14.25
N PRO A 243 -12.77 -31.04 15.50
CA PRO A 243 -11.49 -30.55 16.00
C PRO A 243 -10.41 -31.64 16.09
N GLU A 244 -10.80 -32.91 16.12
CA GLU A 244 -9.88 -34.03 16.16
C GLU A 244 -9.33 -34.42 14.78
N ASP A 245 -10.05 -34.06 13.71
CA ASP A 245 -9.71 -34.43 12.33
C ASP A 245 -8.89 -33.32 11.66
N ASP A 246 -7.75 -33.69 11.07
CA ASP A 246 -6.91 -32.74 10.31
C ASP A 246 -7.49 -32.45 8.92
N ILE A 247 -7.77 -31.20 8.64
CA ILE A 247 -8.03 -30.72 7.27
C ILE A 247 -6.71 -30.71 6.47
N ARG A 248 -5.62 -30.34 7.12
CA ARG A 248 -4.27 -30.39 6.57
C ARG A 248 -3.32 -30.89 7.66
N PRO A 249 -2.38 -31.78 7.35
CA PRO A 249 -1.37 -32.19 8.31
C PRO A 249 -0.65 -30.98 8.92
N SER A 250 -0.43 -31.04 10.23
CA SER A 250 0.28 -29.97 10.93
C SER A 250 1.70 -29.83 10.38
N PHE A 251 2.17 -28.60 10.21
CA PHE A 251 3.49 -28.31 9.67
C PHE A 251 4.14 -27.13 10.40
N GLU A 252 5.46 -27.10 10.40
CA GLU A 252 6.22 -25.96 10.89
C GLU A 252 6.16 -24.82 9.87
N LEU A 253 5.89 -23.61 10.35
CA LEU A 253 5.85 -22.42 9.49
C LEU A 253 7.23 -22.20 8.85
N PRO A 254 7.34 -22.20 7.51
CA PRO A 254 8.64 -22.24 6.84
C PRO A 254 9.38 -20.90 6.85
N TYR A 255 8.84 -19.85 7.49
CA TYR A 255 9.39 -18.50 7.42
C TYR A 255 10.55 -18.30 8.40
N LYS A 256 11.70 -17.93 7.87
CA LYS A 256 12.94 -17.75 8.65
C LYS A 256 12.87 -16.64 9.71
N HIS A 257 11.93 -15.69 9.57
CA HIS A 257 11.81 -14.59 10.54
C HIS A 257 11.30 -15.03 11.94
N GLY A 258 10.77 -16.25 12.10
CA GLY A 258 10.35 -16.82 13.38
C GLY A 258 9.23 -16.05 14.10
N GLN A 259 8.46 -15.23 13.40
CA GLN A 259 7.34 -14.46 13.94
C GLN A 259 6.02 -14.96 13.36
N MET A 260 4.91 -14.72 14.07
CA MET A 260 3.58 -14.93 13.50
C MET A 260 3.42 -14.07 12.23
N PRO A 261 2.86 -14.64 11.14
CA PRO A 261 2.72 -13.92 9.87
C PRO A 261 1.58 -12.90 9.89
N PHE A 262 1.32 -12.28 11.05
CA PHE A 262 0.27 -11.30 11.27
C PHE A 262 0.87 -10.04 11.89
N VAL A 263 0.65 -8.92 11.23
CA VAL A 263 1.08 -7.61 11.73
C VAL A 263 -0.14 -6.79 12.14
N PRO A 264 -0.22 -6.38 13.43
CA PRO A 264 -1.32 -5.55 13.88
C PRO A 264 -1.14 -4.11 13.40
N PHE A 265 -2.21 -3.55 12.83
CA PHE A 265 -2.40 -2.13 12.63
C PHE A 265 -3.28 -1.59 13.74
N VAL A 266 -2.76 -0.67 14.50
CA VAL A 266 -3.47 -0.03 15.61
C VAL A 266 -3.50 1.49 15.39
N MET A 267 -4.62 2.11 15.76
CA MET A 267 -4.78 3.54 15.60
C MET A 267 -4.18 4.32 16.79
N GLU A 268 -4.27 3.73 17.98
CA GLU A 268 -3.88 4.36 19.24
C GLU A 268 -3.23 3.32 20.16
N ILE A 269 -2.10 3.68 20.78
CA ILE A 269 -1.48 2.87 21.83
C ILE A 269 -1.89 3.46 23.16
N LYS A 270 -2.93 2.89 23.76
CA LYS A 270 -3.51 3.40 25.01
C LYS A 270 -3.19 2.51 26.20
N ASP A 271 -3.26 1.20 26.00
CA ASP A 271 -3.03 0.19 27.02
C ASP A 271 -2.26 -0.99 26.42
N LYS A 272 -1.93 -1.98 27.23
CA LYS A 272 -1.03 -3.06 26.85
C LYS A 272 -1.67 -4.18 26.03
N GLY A 273 -3.00 -4.27 25.98
CA GLY A 273 -3.70 -5.34 25.26
C GLY A 273 -3.96 -5.01 23.80
N VAL A 274 -3.98 -6.03 22.94
CA VAL A 274 -4.28 -5.89 21.49
C VAL A 274 -5.65 -5.23 21.28
N TYR A 275 -6.64 -5.56 22.11
CA TYR A 275 -8.01 -5.04 22.03
C TYR A 275 -8.21 -3.68 22.70
N SER A 276 -7.14 -3.01 23.16
CA SER A 276 -7.21 -1.72 23.85
C SER A 276 -7.21 -0.51 22.92
N SER A 277 -6.83 -0.68 21.67
CA SER A 277 -6.85 0.39 20.69
C SER A 277 -8.27 0.81 20.34
N ARG A 278 -8.51 2.13 20.30
CA ARG A 278 -9.80 2.71 19.95
C ARG A 278 -9.81 3.18 18.50
N GLY A 279 -10.94 2.94 17.82
CA GLY A 279 -11.19 3.52 16.51
C GLY A 279 -11.82 4.92 16.58
N LEU A 280 -11.93 5.57 15.44
CA LEU A 280 -12.59 6.87 15.34
C LEU A 280 -14.06 6.80 15.71
N CYS A 281 -14.73 5.69 15.36
CA CYS A 281 -16.13 5.50 15.73
C CYS A 281 -16.34 5.59 17.26
N GLU A 282 -15.46 4.99 18.07
CA GLU A 282 -15.53 5.08 19.52
C GLU A 282 -15.31 6.49 20.03
N ILE A 283 -14.36 7.23 19.44
CA ILE A 283 -14.05 8.61 19.84
C ILE A 283 -15.20 9.56 19.51
N VAL A 284 -15.84 9.37 18.35
CA VAL A 284 -16.86 10.26 17.82
C VAL A 284 -18.28 9.90 18.29
N ALA A 285 -18.49 8.67 18.77
CA ALA A 285 -19.81 8.15 19.15
C ALA A 285 -20.64 9.08 20.05
N PRO A 286 -20.12 9.70 21.11
CA PRO A 286 -20.91 10.58 21.95
C PRO A 286 -21.47 11.78 21.18
N PHE A 287 -20.65 12.36 20.28
CA PHE A 287 -21.01 13.54 19.50
C PHE A 287 -22.02 13.18 18.41
N GLU A 288 -21.80 12.10 17.68
CA GLU A 288 -22.72 11.61 16.65
C GLU A 288 -24.09 11.28 17.25
N SER A 289 -24.10 10.57 18.37
CA SER A 289 -25.34 10.23 19.08
C SER A 289 -26.12 11.47 19.52
N TYR A 290 -25.41 12.49 20.01
CA TYR A 290 -26.03 13.75 20.41
C TYR A 290 -26.54 14.54 19.18
N MET A 291 -25.76 14.61 18.11
CA MET A 291 -26.19 15.26 16.86
C MET A 291 -27.41 14.57 16.24
N CYS A 292 -27.45 13.24 16.23
CA CYS A 292 -28.63 12.48 15.81
C CYS A 292 -29.86 12.82 16.66
N LYS A 293 -29.68 12.95 18.00
CA LYS A 293 -30.74 13.36 18.90
C LYS A 293 -31.25 14.76 18.56
N LEU A 294 -30.37 15.75 18.42
CA LEU A 294 -30.73 17.13 18.09
C LEU A 294 -31.47 17.23 16.74
N MET A 295 -30.99 16.51 15.74
CA MET A 295 -31.59 16.50 14.41
C MET A 295 -33.00 15.89 14.42
N ASN A 296 -33.19 14.82 15.17
CA ASN A 296 -34.49 14.21 15.36
C ASN A 296 -35.44 15.11 16.14
N GLU A 297 -34.99 15.73 17.23
CA GLU A 297 -35.79 16.68 18.01
C GLU A 297 -36.17 17.91 17.20
N LYS A 298 -35.25 18.45 16.39
CA LYS A 298 -35.55 19.53 15.44
C LYS A 298 -36.64 19.12 14.45
N ALA A 299 -36.52 17.95 13.83
CA ALA A 299 -37.50 17.44 12.88
C ALA A 299 -38.87 17.20 13.53
N ASP A 300 -38.88 16.65 14.74
CA ASP A 300 -40.10 16.45 15.52
C ASP A 300 -40.75 17.79 15.87
N ALA A 301 -39.97 18.77 16.34
CA ALA A 301 -40.45 20.11 16.66
C ALA A 301 -41.03 20.82 15.40
N MET A 302 -40.36 20.71 14.26
CA MET A 302 -40.87 21.25 12.99
C MET A 302 -42.19 20.56 12.55
N THR A 303 -42.32 19.26 12.78
CA THR A 303 -43.55 18.52 12.46
C THR A 303 -44.69 19.01 13.34
N LEU A 304 -44.46 19.20 14.63
CA LEU A 304 -45.48 19.75 15.55
C LEU A 304 -45.80 21.23 15.26
N TYR A 305 -44.81 22.02 14.84
CA TYR A 305 -45.01 23.40 14.45
C TYR A 305 -45.87 23.52 13.18
N ASN A 306 -45.60 22.69 12.18
CA ASN A 306 -46.33 22.67 10.92
C ASN A 306 -47.71 22.01 11.04
N ARG A 307 -47.90 21.18 12.05
CA ARG A 307 -49.16 20.50 12.36
C ARG A 307 -49.55 20.77 13.80
N PRO A 308 -50.03 21.99 14.12
CA PRO A 308 -50.25 22.41 15.49
C PRO A 308 -51.28 21.51 16.17
N LEU A 309 -51.08 21.31 17.47
CA LEU A 309 -52.06 20.66 18.32
C LEU A 309 -53.22 21.62 18.55
N PHE A 310 -54.42 21.10 18.64
CA PHE A 310 -55.63 21.84 18.94
C PHE A 310 -56.17 21.38 20.27
N ARG A 311 -56.56 22.31 21.10
CA ARG A 311 -57.28 22.05 22.35
C ARG A 311 -58.77 22.26 22.07
N CYS A 312 -59.55 21.29 22.49
CA CYS A 312 -60.99 21.39 22.46
C CYS A 312 -61.52 21.57 23.90
N GLU A 313 -62.30 22.59 24.15
CA GLU A 313 -62.88 22.88 25.48
C GLU A 313 -64.24 22.22 25.70
N GLN A 314 -64.84 21.71 24.61
CA GLN A 314 -66.12 21.01 24.66
C GLN A 314 -66.04 19.71 23.87
N ASP A 315 -66.82 18.70 24.29
CA ASP A 315 -66.98 17.47 23.50
C ASP A 315 -67.62 17.77 22.16
N ILE A 316 -66.82 17.71 21.09
CA ILE A 316 -67.27 17.89 19.73
C ILE A 316 -67.59 16.51 19.17
N PRO A 317 -68.86 16.23 18.76
CA PRO A 317 -69.21 15.00 18.10
C PRO A 317 -68.38 14.84 16.81
N ASN A 318 -67.75 13.69 16.63
CA ASN A 318 -66.85 13.40 15.50
C ASN A 318 -65.51 14.19 15.45
N SER A 319 -64.96 14.57 16.62
CA SER A 319 -63.65 15.26 16.72
C SER A 319 -62.54 14.55 15.93
N ASN A 320 -62.57 13.21 15.81
CA ASN A 320 -61.59 12.42 15.04
C ASN A 320 -61.67 12.61 13.52
N ASN A 321 -62.74 13.21 12.99
CA ASN A 321 -62.95 13.43 11.55
C ASN A 321 -62.72 14.89 11.12
N LEU A 322 -62.25 15.76 11.99
CA LEU A 322 -61.92 17.14 11.64
C LEU A 322 -60.78 17.15 10.61
N LYS A 323 -61.10 17.60 9.40
CA LYS A 323 -60.11 17.79 8.34
C LYS A 323 -59.56 19.23 8.42
N PHE A 324 -58.25 19.34 8.61
CA PHE A 324 -57.56 20.62 8.62
C PHE A 324 -56.93 20.87 7.26
N GLY A 325 -57.15 22.04 6.69
CA GLY A 325 -56.60 22.48 5.41
C GLY A 325 -56.55 24.01 5.32
N PRO A 326 -55.96 24.58 4.27
CA PRO A 326 -55.99 26.02 4.03
C PRO A 326 -57.42 26.56 4.06
N ALA A 327 -57.63 27.66 4.77
CA ALA A 327 -58.95 28.32 4.93
C ALA A 327 -60.01 27.50 5.68
N THR A 328 -59.65 26.49 6.47
CA THR A 328 -60.63 25.75 7.32
C THR A 328 -61.08 26.61 8.47
N ILE A 329 -62.40 26.80 8.60
CA ILE A 329 -63.02 27.46 9.76
C ILE A 329 -63.14 26.44 10.88
N LEU A 330 -62.49 26.70 12.04
CA LEU A 330 -62.53 25.82 13.18
C LEU A 330 -63.84 25.97 13.95
N PRO A 331 -64.41 24.86 14.50
CA PRO A 331 -65.58 24.92 15.35
C PRO A 331 -65.31 25.78 16.63
N VAL A 332 -66.38 26.36 17.17
CA VAL A 332 -66.29 27.12 18.43
C VAL A 332 -65.75 26.22 19.54
N GLY A 333 -64.79 26.73 20.30
CA GLY A 333 -64.14 25.98 21.39
C GLY A 333 -62.88 25.20 20.98
N VAL A 334 -62.51 25.23 19.69
CA VAL A 334 -61.23 24.65 19.22
C VAL A 334 -60.18 25.77 19.12
N THR A 335 -59.16 25.69 19.92
CA THR A 335 -58.04 26.67 19.91
C THR A 335 -56.72 26.01 19.60
N PRO A 336 -55.85 26.62 18.77
CA PRO A 336 -54.52 26.10 18.53
C PRO A 336 -53.67 26.23 19.81
N VAL A 337 -52.91 25.18 20.12
CA VAL A 337 -51.94 25.21 21.21
C VAL A 337 -50.66 25.86 20.69
N THR A 338 -50.29 27.02 21.22
CA THR A 338 -49.03 27.68 20.90
C THR A 338 -47.85 26.92 21.47
N MET A 339 -46.99 26.36 20.62
CA MET A 339 -45.76 25.73 21.06
C MET A 339 -44.70 26.79 21.36
N PRO A 340 -44.08 26.79 22.54
CA PRO A 340 -42.98 27.70 22.79
C PRO A 340 -41.81 27.37 21.89
N GLN A 341 -41.14 28.43 21.42
CA GLN A 341 -39.90 28.24 20.66
C GLN A 341 -38.83 27.57 21.54
N PRO A 342 -38.06 26.62 21.02
CA PRO A 342 -36.99 26.02 21.78
C PRO A 342 -35.95 27.08 22.14
N PRO A 343 -35.44 27.09 23.41
CA PRO A 343 -34.53 28.11 23.89
C PRO A 343 -33.12 28.02 23.24
N ILE A 344 -32.83 26.96 22.54
CA ILE A 344 -31.53 26.69 21.92
C ILE A 344 -31.67 26.63 20.40
N SER A 345 -30.71 27.27 19.70
CA SER A 345 -30.57 27.10 18.25
C SER A 345 -30.00 25.72 17.95
N PHE A 346 -30.81 24.79 17.49
CA PHE A 346 -30.37 23.43 17.10
C PHE A 346 -29.21 23.47 16.10
N ASP A 347 -29.24 24.41 15.16
CA ASP A 347 -28.20 24.50 14.12
C ASP A 347 -26.86 24.94 14.70
N GLN A 348 -26.87 25.91 15.61
CA GLN A 348 -25.65 26.37 16.28
C GLN A 348 -25.04 25.25 17.14
N GLU A 349 -25.86 24.50 17.85
CA GLU A 349 -25.39 23.39 18.67
C GLU A 349 -24.83 22.25 17.82
N MET A 350 -25.44 21.92 16.69
CA MET A 350 -24.91 20.95 15.74
C MET A 350 -23.54 21.39 15.19
N ILE A 351 -23.37 22.66 14.87
CA ILE A 351 -22.07 23.22 14.42
C ILE A 351 -21.04 23.10 15.52
N ASN A 352 -21.39 23.42 16.77
CA ASN A 352 -20.49 23.29 17.92
C ASN A 352 -20.03 21.85 18.13
N GLN A 353 -20.95 20.89 18.10
CA GLN A 353 -20.63 19.46 18.27
C GLN A 353 -19.73 18.94 17.15
N ARG A 354 -19.98 19.37 15.92
CA ARG A 354 -19.13 19.05 14.78
C ARG A 354 -17.72 19.62 14.98
N MET A 355 -17.57 20.88 15.34
CA MET A 355 -16.27 21.49 15.59
C MET A 355 -15.50 20.78 16.71
N ILE A 356 -16.17 20.38 17.80
CA ILE A 356 -15.53 19.64 18.89
C ILE A 356 -15.06 18.25 18.40
N SER A 357 -15.87 17.56 17.61
CA SER A 357 -15.52 16.24 17.08
C SER A 357 -14.34 16.32 16.11
N GLU A 358 -14.30 17.33 15.26
CA GLU A 358 -13.19 17.59 14.32
C GLU A 358 -11.91 17.96 15.09
N TYR A 359 -12.00 18.74 16.15
CA TYR A 359 -10.88 19.03 17.05
C TYR A 359 -10.33 17.76 17.71
N LEU A 360 -11.17 16.89 18.25
CA LEU A 360 -10.75 15.65 18.92
C LEU A 360 -10.15 14.62 17.96
N THR A 361 -10.61 14.62 16.71
CA THR A 361 -10.07 13.75 15.67
C THR A 361 -8.86 14.37 14.96
N SER A 362 -8.52 15.63 15.30
CA SER A 362 -7.45 16.41 14.68
C SER A 362 -7.66 16.68 13.18
N MET A 363 -8.92 16.72 12.75
CA MET A 363 -9.31 16.98 11.36
C MET A 363 -10.32 18.12 11.25
N PRO A 364 -9.92 19.38 11.46
CA PRO A 364 -10.79 20.51 11.19
C PRO A 364 -10.99 20.66 9.68
N ASP A 365 -12.18 21.08 9.28
CA ASP A 365 -12.50 21.45 7.89
C ASP A 365 -11.50 22.45 7.27
N PHE A 366 -10.87 23.21 8.10
CA PHE A 366 -9.88 24.22 7.75
C PHE A 366 -8.59 23.62 7.15
N GLY A 367 -8.13 22.45 7.62
CA GLY A 367 -6.94 21.77 7.10
C GLY A 367 -7.10 21.24 5.69
N MET A 368 -8.34 21.14 5.21
CA MET A 368 -8.69 20.61 3.87
C MET A 368 -9.10 21.69 2.86
N GLY A 369 -8.83 22.96 3.12
CA GLY A 369 -9.09 24.06 2.17
C GLY A 369 -10.54 24.52 2.09
N GLN A 370 -11.44 24.07 2.97
CA GLN A 370 -12.81 24.55 3.01
C GLN A 370 -12.96 25.74 3.99
N ASN A 371 -12.90 26.94 3.46
CA ASN A 371 -13.05 28.20 4.23
C ASN A 371 -14.51 28.55 4.59
N GLN A 372 -15.41 27.61 4.68
CA GLN A 372 -16.82 27.90 4.96
C GLN A 372 -17.10 27.90 6.46
N GLY A 373 -17.02 29.08 7.10
CA GLY A 373 -17.57 29.26 8.44
C GLY A 373 -16.88 30.24 9.37
N MET A 374 -15.69 30.73 9.08
CA MET A 374 -15.03 31.73 9.93
C MET A 374 -15.25 33.15 9.41
N LYS A 375 -16.32 33.78 9.89
CA LYS A 375 -16.60 35.21 9.62
C LYS A 375 -15.62 36.18 10.29
N ASN A 376 -14.72 35.71 11.14
CA ASN A 376 -13.67 36.53 11.76
C ASN A 376 -12.33 36.15 11.11
N ALA A 377 -11.76 37.09 10.39
CA ALA A 377 -10.46 36.94 9.75
C ALA A 377 -9.37 36.66 10.81
N ARG A 378 -9.02 35.40 10.97
CA ARG A 378 -7.79 35.01 11.69
C ARG A 378 -6.60 35.33 10.81
N THR A 379 -5.51 35.78 11.41
CA THR A 379 -4.29 36.07 10.66
C THR A 379 -3.71 34.80 10.05
N ALA A 380 -3.03 34.91 8.92
CA ALA A 380 -2.37 33.76 8.26
C ALA A 380 -1.43 33.02 9.23
N THR A 381 -0.86 33.74 10.20
CA THR A 381 0.01 33.17 11.25
C THR A 381 -0.77 32.30 12.25
N GLU A 382 -1.95 32.76 12.71
CA GLU A 382 -2.81 31.95 13.59
C GLU A 382 -3.30 30.67 12.91
N ILE A 383 -3.67 30.78 11.65
CA ILE A 383 -4.07 29.66 10.80
C ILE A 383 -2.93 28.64 10.68
N SER A 384 -1.71 29.12 10.43
CA SER A 384 -0.51 28.29 10.34
C SER A 384 -0.18 27.61 11.67
N GLN A 385 -0.30 28.31 12.80
CA GLN A 385 -0.05 27.75 14.13
C GLN A 385 -1.08 26.70 14.53
N ILE A 386 -2.36 26.94 14.27
CA ILE A 386 -3.43 25.96 14.51
C ILE A 386 -3.23 24.73 13.63
N GLY A 387 -2.88 24.91 12.36
CA GLY A 387 -2.55 23.82 11.45
C GLY A 387 -1.34 22.99 11.94
N ALA A 388 -0.31 23.64 12.47
CA ALA A 388 0.86 22.99 13.01
C ALA A 388 0.55 22.16 14.28
N LEU A 389 -0.25 22.71 15.20
CA LEU A 389 -0.66 22.00 16.44
C LEU A 389 -1.56 20.79 16.15
N MET A 390 -2.46 20.93 15.19
CA MET A 390 -3.33 19.83 14.75
C MET A 390 -2.56 18.75 14.00
N GLY A 391 -1.55 19.12 13.23
CA GLY A 391 -0.64 18.20 12.57
C GLY A 391 0.07 17.25 13.54
N GLN A 392 0.42 17.70 14.75
CA GLN A 392 1.19 16.90 15.72
C GLN A 392 0.44 15.63 16.18
N SER A 393 -0.86 15.71 16.46
CA SER A 393 -1.61 14.52 16.92
C SER A 393 -1.90 13.55 15.76
N THR A 394 -2.14 14.07 14.57
CA THR A 394 -2.26 13.28 13.35
C THR A 394 -0.93 12.63 12.99
N ASP A 395 0.19 13.34 13.18
CA ASP A 395 1.54 12.83 13.01
C ASP A 395 1.85 11.65 13.95
N LEU A 396 1.41 11.72 15.21
CA LEU A 396 1.62 10.60 16.14
C LEU A 396 0.88 9.34 15.69
N ARG A 397 -0.37 9.47 15.29
CA ARG A 397 -1.16 8.35 14.75
C ARG A 397 -0.56 7.80 13.45
N ALA A 398 -0.15 8.69 12.54
CA ALA A 398 0.56 8.31 11.33
C ALA A 398 1.90 7.61 11.63
N ARG A 399 2.60 8.02 12.69
CA ARG A 399 3.83 7.36 13.14
C ARG A 399 3.55 5.96 13.67
N ILE A 400 2.50 5.75 14.44
CA ILE A 400 2.07 4.42 14.89
C ILE A 400 1.76 3.53 13.69
N PHE A 401 1.02 4.04 12.71
CA PHE A 401 0.73 3.33 11.46
C PHE A 401 2.01 2.96 10.69
N ARG A 402 2.97 3.89 10.56
CA ARG A 402 4.27 3.64 9.92
C ARG A 402 5.11 2.59 10.65
N ILE A 403 5.02 2.50 11.98
CA ILE A 403 5.68 1.43 12.74
C ILE A 403 5.14 0.07 12.30
N SER A 404 3.81 -0.08 12.17
CA SER A 404 3.19 -1.31 11.65
C SER A 404 3.62 -1.62 10.22
N LEU A 405 3.65 -0.61 9.33
CA LEU A 405 4.18 -0.77 7.97
C LEU A 405 5.64 -1.25 7.95
N GLY A 406 6.48 -0.72 8.84
CA GLY A 406 7.87 -1.15 8.96
C GLY A 406 7.99 -2.64 9.35
N TYR A 407 7.06 -3.16 10.14
CA TYR A 407 6.99 -4.60 10.42
C TYR A 407 6.52 -5.41 9.22
N VAL A 408 5.51 -4.92 8.50
CA VAL A 408 5.03 -5.54 7.25
C VAL A 408 6.16 -5.66 6.24
N TYR A 409 6.89 -4.58 5.98
CA TYR A 409 7.97 -4.59 5.00
C TYR A 409 9.12 -5.50 5.38
N ARG A 410 9.47 -5.57 6.68
CA ARG A 410 10.51 -6.51 7.16
C ARG A 410 10.11 -7.97 6.97
N GLN A 411 8.87 -8.34 7.32
CA GLN A 411 8.39 -9.70 7.11
C GLN A 411 8.28 -10.02 5.61
N ALA A 412 7.70 -9.12 4.80
CA ALA A 412 7.60 -9.30 3.36
C ALA A 412 8.97 -9.44 2.70
N TYR A 413 9.95 -8.62 3.09
CA TYR A 413 11.31 -8.72 2.60
C TYR A 413 11.96 -10.08 2.96
N SER A 414 11.80 -10.54 4.21
CA SER A 414 12.30 -11.84 4.64
C SER A 414 11.70 -12.99 3.82
N VAL A 415 10.39 -12.94 3.53
CA VAL A 415 9.70 -13.92 2.69
C VAL A 415 10.21 -13.85 1.24
N LEU A 416 10.37 -12.66 0.68
CA LEU A 416 10.93 -12.45 -0.68
C LEU A 416 12.37 -12.98 -0.78
N CYS A 417 13.23 -12.72 0.21
CA CYS A 417 14.60 -13.25 0.22
C CYS A 417 14.62 -14.78 0.29
N GLN A 418 13.66 -15.38 0.98
CA GLN A 418 13.60 -16.84 1.13
C GLN A 418 13.07 -17.55 -0.12
N PHE A 419 12.00 -17.06 -0.71
CA PHE A 419 11.27 -17.73 -1.79
C PHE A 419 11.41 -17.06 -3.14
N GLY A 420 11.62 -15.74 -3.19
CA GLY A 420 11.64 -14.92 -4.40
C GLY A 420 12.93 -14.98 -5.23
N LYS A 421 13.90 -15.83 -4.89
CA LYS A 421 15.27 -15.88 -5.47
C LYS A 421 15.34 -16.06 -7.00
N LYS A 422 14.25 -16.35 -7.68
CA LYS A 422 14.24 -16.59 -9.14
C LYS A 422 14.00 -15.34 -9.97
N SER A 423 13.52 -14.23 -9.40
CA SER A 423 13.18 -13.01 -10.13
C SER A 423 13.83 -11.80 -9.47
N LEU A 424 15.11 -11.59 -9.75
CA LEU A 424 15.88 -10.43 -9.28
C LEU A 424 15.80 -9.24 -10.24
N ASN A 425 15.04 -9.37 -11.30
CA ASN A 425 14.81 -8.31 -12.28
C ASN A 425 13.63 -7.46 -11.85
N TYR A 426 13.74 -6.17 -12.06
CA TYR A 426 12.65 -5.22 -11.81
C TYR A 426 12.55 -4.22 -12.95
N TYR A 427 11.37 -3.63 -13.11
CA TYR A 427 11.11 -2.57 -14.06
C TYR A 427 10.74 -1.30 -13.29
N PHE A 428 11.51 -0.25 -13.49
CA PHE A 428 11.34 1.02 -12.77
C PHE A 428 11.69 2.20 -13.68
N ASN A 429 10.81 3.20 -13.76
CA ASN A 429 11.00 4.40 -14.59
C ASN A 429 11.47 4.08 -16.03
N GLN A 430 10.76 3.16 -16.69
CA GLN A 430 11.03 2.73 -18.07
C GLN A 430 12.38 2.02 -18.28
N ALA A 431 13.07 1.63 -17.23
CA ALA A 431 14.32 0.89 -17.29
C ALA A 431 14.23 -0.46 -16.56
N PHE A 432 14.86 -1.48 -17.13
CA PHE A 432 15.06 -2.75 -16.45
C PHE A 432 16.30 -2.68 -15.57
N GLY A 433 16.17 -3.14 -14.36
CA GLY A 433 17.28 -3.29 -13.42
C GLY A 433 17.35 -4.73 -12.90
N THR A 434 18.51 -5.11 -12.39
CA THR A 434 18.73 -6.42 -11.77
C THR A 434 19.46 -6.22 -10.44
N VAL A 435 18.99 -6.87 -9.40
CA VAL A 435 19.64 -6.90 -8.09
C VAL A 435 20.60 -8.11 -8.06
N PRO A 436 21.87 -7.95 -7.67
CA PRO A 436 22.78 -9.08 -7.51
C PRO A 436 22.29 -10.00 -6.37
N PRO A 437 22.37 -11.34 -6.52
CA PRO A 437 21.89 -12.29 -5.51
C PRO A 437 22.53 -12.11 -4.13
N GLU A 438 23.79 -11.69 -4.10
CA GLU A 438 24.55 -11.43 -2.87
C GLU A 438 23.94 -10.31 -2.04
N ALA A 439 23.24 -9.38 -2.68
CA ALA A 439 22.56 -8.28 -2.01
C ALA A 439 21.40 -8.74 -1.12
N LEU A 440 20.79 -9.90 -1.42
CA LEU A 440 19.70 -10.47 -0.61
C LEU A 440 20.20 -11.18 0.66
N GLU A 441 21.50 -11.44 0.78
CA GLU A 441 22.11 -12.08 1.96
C GLU A 441 22.50 -11.06 3.03
N VAL A 442 22.45 -9.78 2.71
CA VAL A 442 22.80 -8.67 3.62
C VAL A 442 21.57 -8.24 4.43
N GLU A 443 21.80 -7.95 5.71
CA GLU A 443 20.76 -7.36 6.56
C GLU A 443 20.65 -5.85 6.32
N TYR A 444 19.44 -5.39 6.12
CA TYR A 444 19.10 -3.97 5.95
C TYR A 444 18.13 -3.50 7.02
N ALA A 445 18.33 -2.28 7.50
CA ALA A 445 17.27 -1.58 8.23
C ALA A 445 16.25 -1.03 7.23
N ILE A 446 15.00 -1.51 7.33
CA ILE A 446 13.93 -1.16 6.40
C ILE A 446 13.02 -0.14 7.06
N HIS A 447 12.88 1.02 6.44
CA HIS A 447 12.03 2.10 6.88
C HIS A 447 10.96 2.43 5.84
N PRO A 448 9.68 2.58 6.23
CA PRO A 448 8.66 3.12 5.33
C PRO A 448 9.08 4.52 4.86
N SER A 449 9.06 4.74 3.54
CA SER A 449 9.55 5.99 2.95
C SER A 449 8.53 7.14 3.02
N GLY A 450 7.24 6.84 3.23
CA GLY A 450 6.19 7.85 3.36
C GLY A 450 6.46 8.85 4.49
N SER A 451 6.35 10.14 4.21
CA SER A 451 6.52 11.19 5.21
C SER A 451 5.20 11.92 5.47
N ALA A 452 5.01 12.35 6.72
CA ALA A 452 3.87 13.20 7.09
C ALA A 452 3.89 14.54 6.34
N ASP A 453 5.08 15.02 5.96
CA ASP A 453 5.26 16.25 5.18
C ASP A 453 4.73 16.15 3.74
N GLY A 454 4.48 14.92 3.22
CA GLY A 454 3.94 14.67 1.88
C GLY A 454 2.51 15.17 1.64
N ILE A 455 1.79 15.50 2.70
CA ILE A 455 0.35 15.78 2.64
C ILE A 455 0.03 17.11 1.98
N ASN A 456 0.94 18.05 2.04
CA ASN A 456 0.73 19.36 1.46
C ASN A 456 1.84 19.69 0.46
N LYS A 457 1.70 19.16 -0.77
CA LYS A 457 2.63 19.47 -1.88
C LYS A 457 2.87 20.98 -1.98
N ALA A 458 1.84 21.81 -1.74
CA ALA A 458 1.98 23.26 -1.76
C ALA A 458 2.91 23.79 -0.64
N VAL A 459 2.82 23.24 0.57
CA VAL A 459 3.71 23.60 1.69
C VAL A 459 5.13 23.10 1.45
N GLN A 460 5.28 21.88 0.93
CA GLN A 460 6.60 21.35 0.55
C GLN A 460 7.24 22.18 -0.56
N TYR A 461 6.47 22.47 -1.60
CA TYR A 461 6.92 23.33 -2.69
C TYR A 461 7.35 24.71 -2.16
N GLN A 462 6.54 25.32 -1.29
CA GLN A 462 6.85 26.60 -0.67
C GLN A 462 8.11 26.54 0.21
N LYS A 463 8.29 25.48 1.01
CA LYS A 463 9.50 25.25 1.81
C LYS A 463 10.73 25.04 0.92
N ALA A 464 10.61 24.22 -0.13
CA ALA A 464 11.70 23.95 -1.07
C ALA A 464 12.06 25.20 -1.89
N PHE A 465 11.06 25.94 -2.35
CA PHE A 465 11.24 27.21 -3.05
C PHE A 465 11.90 28.28 -2.15
N SER A 466 11.48 28.38 -0.89
CA SER A 466 12.12 29.27 0.09
C SER A 466 13.58 28.87 0.36
N ARG A 467 13.88 27.57 0.46
CA ARG A 467 15.27 27.08 0.56
C ARG A 467 16.07 27.44 -0.69
N MET A 468 15.49 27.26 -1.87
CA MET A 468 16.13 27.62 -3.14
C MET A 468 16.44 29.13 -3.18
N GLN A 469 15.51 30.00 -2.78
CA GLN A 469 15.76 31.45 -2.72
C GLN A 469 16.85 31.83 -1.72
N LEU A 470 16.91 31.18 -0.55
CA LEU A 470 17.89 31.48 0.48
C LEU A 470 19.30 30.95 0.12
N LEU A 471 19.39 29.82 -0.57
CA LEU A 471 20.65 29.14 -0.85
C LEU A 471 21.14 29.32 -2.30
N SER A 472 20.32 29.96 -3.16
CA SER A 472 20.69 30.28 -4.53
C SER A 472 21.90 31.22 -4.55
N GLY A 473 22.93 30.84 -5.30
CA GLY A 473 24.18 31.63 -5.41
C GLY A 473 25.19 31.41 -4.28
N ASN A 474 24.91 30.55 -3.28
CA ASN A 474 25.89 30.19 -2.27
C ASN A 474 26.91 29.19 -2.86
N PRO A 475 28.23 29.50 -2.88
CA PRO A 475 29.25 28.65 -3.48
C PRO A 475 29.47 27.32 -2.75
N TYR A 476 28.99 27.18 -1.53
CA TYR A 476 29.08 25.93 -0.74
C TYR A 476 27.89 24.98 -0.93
N VAL A 477 26.91 25.37 -1.75
CA VAL A 477 25.70 24.58 -1.98
C VAL A 477 25.70 24.08 -3.42
N ASP A 478 25.49 22.79 -3.59
CA ASP A 478 25.29 22.18 -4.90
C ASP A 478 23.97 22.67 -5.53
N GLN A 479 24.07 23.60 -6.46
CA GLN A 479 22.94 24.25 -7.11
C GLN A 479 22.07 23.29 -7.91
N PRO A 480 22.63 22.33 -8.70
CA PRO A 480 21.83 21.30 -9.35
C PRO A 480 20.96 20.47 -8.41
N SER A 481 21.51 19.99 -7.30
CA SER A 481 20.77 19.24 -6.28
C SER A 481 19.69 20.07 -5.60
N LEU A 482 19.92 21.36 -5.40
CA LEU A 482 18.95 22.29 -4.84
C LEU A 482 17.75 22.48 -5.79
N VAL A 483 18.01 22.68 -7.08
CA VAL A 483 16.96 22.79 -8.12
C VAL A 483 16.21 21.47 -8.27
N ARG A 484 16.92 20.35 -8.25
CA ARG A 484 16.34 18.99 -8.28
C ARG A 484 15.33 18.80 -7.16
N SER A 485 15.65 19.21 -5.93
CA SER A 485 14.75 19.07 -4.77
C SER A 485 13.43 19.84 -4.91
N VAL A 486 13.40 20.91 -5.70
CA VAL A 486 12.18 21.67 -5.99
C VAL A 486 11.38 21.00 -7.10
N LEU A 487 12.05 20.55 -8.17
CA LEU A 487 11.41 19.91 -9.32
C LEU A 487 10.81 18.54 -8.94
N GLU A 488 11.45 17.77 -8.06
CA GLU A 488 10.95 16.48 -7.57
C GLU A 488 9.61 16.61 -6.84
N ILE A 489 9.34 17.75 -6.21
CA ILE A 489 8.06 18.03 -5.54
C ILE A 489 6.98 18.43 -6.54
N ASP A 490 7.33 19.14 -7.59
CA ASP A 490 6.38 19.63 -8.60
C ASP A 490 5.98 18.49 -9.56
N ASP A 491 6.93 18.01 -10.33
CA ASP A 491 6.75 16.87 -11.23
C ASP A 491 8.06 16.08 -11.35
N PRO A 492 8.15 14.88 -10.72
CA PRO A 492 9.32 14.03 -10.80
C PRO A 492 9.72 13.64 -12.24
N ALA A 493 8.76 13.58 -13.17
CA ALA A 493 9.05 13.25 -14.58
C ALA A 493 9.80 14.37 -15.32
N LEU A 494 9.74 15.61 -14.82
CA LEU A 494 10.47 16.74 -15.38
C LEU A 494 11.93 16.80 -14.94
N VAL A 495 12.30 16.16 -13.84
CA VAL A 495 13.67 16.18 -13.29
C VAL A 495 14.66 15.66 -14.32
N GLY A 496 14.40 14.50 -14.93
CA GLY A 496 15.25 13.91 -15.94
C GLY A 496 15.30 14.67 -17.27
N LYS A 497 14.27 15.51 -17.54
CA LYS A 497 14.22 16.32 -18.77
C LYS A 497 14.89 17.69 -18.61
N LEU A 498 14.79 18.28 -17.43
CA LEU A 498 15.27 19.65 -17.17
C LEU A 498 16.66 19.71 -16.53
N LEU A 499 16.99 18.72 -15.67
CA LEU A 499 18.28 18.63 -15.01
C LEU A 499 19.09 17.49 -15.63
N THR A 500 19.79 17.79 -16.70
CA THR A 500 20.83 16.92 -17.24
C THR A 500 22.16 17.34 -16.62
N ASP A 501 22.67 16.52 -15.67
CA ASP A 501 24.05 16.63 -15.20
C ASP A 501 24.96 16.30 -16.38
N PRO A 502 25.89 17.19 -16.76
CA PRO A 502 26.85 16.90 -17.85
C PRO A 502 27.63 15.61 -17.63
N ASN A 503 27.87 15.23 -16.37
CA ASN A 503 28.58 13.98 -16.03
C ASN A 503 27.66 12.75 -16.09
N LEU A 504 26.39 12.88 -15.71
CA LEU A 504 25.38 11.80 -15.82
C LEU A 504 24.96 11.59 -17.28
N ARG A 505 24.87 12.66 -18.08
CA ARG A 505 24.57 12.57 -19.51
C ARG A 505 25.59 11.70 -20.23
N GLY A 506 26.87 11.82 -19.89
CA GLY A 506 27.92 10.95 -20.44
C GLY A 506 27.84 9.50 -19.96
N GLN A 507 27.28 9.22 -18.78
CA GLN A 507 27.05 7.85 -18.30
C GLN A 507 25.79 7.24 -18.91
N ASP A 508 24.69 7.98 -19.02
CA ASP A 508 23.46 7.53 -19.67
C ASP A 508 23.71 7.20 -21.15
N GLU A 509 24.48 8.02 -21.85
CA GLU A 509 24.90 7.79 -23.25
C GLU A 509 25.80 6.55 -23.39
N LYS A 510 26.69 6.31 -22.40
CA LYS A 510 27.51 5.07 -22.37
C LYS A 510 26.67 3.83 -22.13
N GLU A 511 25.64 3.93 -21.26
CA GLU A 511 24.68 2.83 -21.03
C GLU A 511 23.79 2.60 -22.24
N GLU A 512 23.36 3.66 -22.95
CA GLU A 512 22.57 3.54 -24.17
C GLU A 512 23.39 2.83 -25.27
N GLN A 513 24.66 3.21 -25.47
CA GLN A 513 25.54 2.50 -26.38
C GLN A 513 25.81 1.05 -25.97
N ALA A 514 25.88 0.74 -24.67
CA ALA A 514 26.02 -0.64 -24.22
C ALA A 514 24.80 -1.49 -24.60
N LYS A 515 23.58 -0.93 -24.51
CA LYS A 515 22.33 -1.59 -24.96
C LYS A 515 22.32 -1.77 -26.50
N GLU A 516 22.75 -0.75 -27.26
CA GLU A 516 22.86 -0.81 -28.71
C GLU A 516 23.85 -1.89 -29.15
N ASN A 517 24.95 -2.07 -28.42
CA ASN A 517 25.91 -3.15 -28.66
C ASN A 517 25.24 -4.55 -28.55
N LEU A 518 24.39 -4.77 -27.56
CA LEU A 518 23.65 -6.03 -27.41
C LEU A 518 22.66 -6.27 -28.54
N ILE A 519 22.03 -5.23 -29.05
CA ILE A 519 21.12 -5.30 -30.21
C ILE A 519 21.92 -5.69 -31.49
N MET A 520 23.08 -5.08 -31.68
CA MET A 520 23.95 -5.40 -32.83
C MET A 520 24.56 -6.80 -32.75
N GLU A 521 24.84 -7.30 -31.53
CA GLU A 521 25.25 -8.69 -31.31
C GLU A 521 24.15 -9.69 -31.71
N SER A 522 22.89 -9.29 -31.51
CA SER A 522 21.72 -10.07 -31.93
C SER A 522 21.45 -9.99 -33.46
N GLY A 523 22.27 -9.25 -34.21
CA GLY A 523 22.20 -9.17 -35.66
C GLY A 523 21.28 -8.07 -36.21
N TYR A 524 20.80 -7.13 -35.39
CA TYR A 524 19.94 -6.04 -35.83
C TYR A 524 20.71 -4.72 -35.96
N PRO A 525 20.49 -3.94 -37.04
CA PRO A 525 21.12 -2.64 -37.21
C PRO A 525 20.49 -1.59 -36.29
N VAL A 526 21.31 -0.72 -35.70
CA VAL A 526 20.89 0.42 -34.89
C VAL A 526 21.23 1.72 -35.62
N ALA A 527 20.26 2.66 -35.66
CA ALA A 527 20.46 3.95 -36.31
C ALA A 527 21.05 4.97 -35.34
N VAL A 528 22.08 5.69 -35.73
CA VAL A 528 22.70 6.78 -34.96
C VAL A 528 21.82 8.02 -35.01
N LYS A 529 21.53 8.62 -33.86
CA LYS A 529 20.74 9.85 -33.74
C LYS A 529 21.66 11.09 -33.75
N PRO A 530 21.27 12.20 -34.39
CA PRO A 530 22.11 13.41 -34.47
C PRO A 530 22.41 14.07 -33.10
N GLN A 531 21.64 13.71 -32.07
CA GLN A 531 21.72 14.28 -30.70
C GLN A 531 22.55 13.42 -29.74
N ASP A 532 23.05 12.25 -30.17
CA ASP A 532 23.85 11.36 -29.36
C ASP A 532 25.20 12.02 -29.01
N ASP A 533 25.72 11.72 -27.81
CA ASP A 533 27.12 12.04 -27.49
C ASP A 533 28.04 11.07 -28.22
N HIS A 534 28.32 11.41 -29.48
CA HIS A 534 29.13 10.57 -30.35
C HIS A 534 30.49 10.18 -29.80
N LYS A 535 31.06 11.01 -28.88
CA LYS A 535 32.34 10.70 -28.25
C LYS A 535 32.18 9.59 -27.20
N ALA A 536 31.16 9.67 -26.34
CA ALA A 536 30.87 8.65 -25.34
C ALA A 536 30.51 7.31 -25.99
N HIS A 537 29.70 7.35 -27.07
CA HIS A 537 29.34 6.17 -27.85
C HIS A 537 30.55 5.50 -28.48
N VAL A 538 31.43 6.26 -29.13
CA VAL A 538 32.67 5.72 -29.75
C VAL A 538 33.59 5.06 -28.70
N GLU A 539 33.73 5.63 -27.51
CA GLU A 539 34.54 5.02 -26.44
C GLU A 539 34.04 3.62 -26.06
N VAL A 540 32.73 3.48 -25.80
CA VAL A 540 32.08 2.21 -25.40
C VAL A 540 32.13 1.20 -26.53
N LEU A 541 31.89 1.66 -27.78
CA LEU A 541 31.91 0.85 -28.98
C LEU A 541 33.30 0.25 -29.23
N LEU A 542 34.35 1.07 -29.17
CA LEU A 542 35.74 0.62 -29.31
C LEU A 542 36.15 -0.39 -28.23
N GLY A 543 35.75 -0.14 -26.96
CA GLY A 543 35.98 -1.08 -25.88
C GLY A 543 35.32 -2.44 -26.13
N ARG A 544 34.10 -2.45 -26.69
CA ARG A 544 33.38 -3.70 -26.99
C ARG A 544 33.99 -4.43 -28.19
N ILE A 545 34.35 -3.74 -29.27
CA ILE A 545 35.02 -4.31 -30.43
C ILE A 545 36.35 -4.96 -30.00
N GLN A 546 37.11 -4.33 -29.11
CA GLN A 546 38.35 -4.86 -28.61
C GLN A 546 38.15 -6.15 -27.79
N LEU A 547 37.14 -6.19 -26.93
CA LEU A 547 36.76 -7.39 -26.15
C LEU A 547 36.34 -8.54 -27.08
N LEU A 548 35.50 -8.26 -28.06
CA LEU A 548 35.07 -9.26 -29.06
C LEU A 548 36.25 -9.82 -29.87
N SER A 549 37.20 -8.98 -30.21
CA SER A 549 38.41 -9.43 -30.95
C SER A 549 39.29 -10.38 -30.10
N GLN A 550 39.32 -10.21 -28.79
CA GLN A 550 40.05 -11.09 -27.87
C GLN A 550 39.33 -12.42 -27.62
N GLN A 551 38.00 -12.45 -27.70
CA GLN A 551 37.17 -13.64 -27.45
C GLN A 551 36.91 -14.51 -28.68
N GLY A 552 37.58 -14.26 -29.81
CA GLY A 552 37.47 -15.08 -31.00
C GLY A 552 36.51 -14.58 -32.07
N GLY A 553 36.08 -13.33 -31.97
CA GLY A 553 35.29 -12.63 -32.98
C GLY A 553 33.81 -13.06 -33.01
N GLY A 554 32.88 -12.11 -32.89
CA GLY A 554 31.46 -12.34 -33.13
C GLY A 554 31.15 -12.77 -34.57
N SER A 555 29.86 -13.00 -34.88
CA SER A 555 29.42 -13.36 -36.23
C SER A 555 29.88 -12.32 -37.26
N GLN A 556 30.14 -12.75 -38.49
CA GLN A 556 30.57 -11.85 -39.56
C GLN A 556 29.57 -10.71 -39.80
N GLN A 557 28.29 -10.96 -39.54
CA GLN A 557 27.21 -9.99 -39.62
C GLN A 557 27.30 -8.93 -38.50
N SER A 558 27.55 -9.32 -37.24
CA SER A 558 27.70 -8.37 -36.14
C SER A 558 28.93 -7.48 -36.32
N GLN A 559 30.05 -8.02 -36.83
CA GLN A 559 31.25 -7.20 -37.14
C GLN A 559 31.00 -6.13 -38.20
N GLN A 560 30.22 -6.43 -39.24
CA GLN A 560 29.80 -5.44 -40.23
C GLN A 560 28.93 -4.35 -39.65
N LEU A 561 27.97 -4.72 -38.77
CA LEU A 561 27.10 -3.76 -38.08
C LEU A 561 27.89 -2.82 -37.17
N TYR A 562 28.83 -3.36 -36.40
CA TYR A 562 29.72 -2.56 -35.55
C TYR A 562 30.57 -1.57 -36.38
N GLY A 563 31.10 -2.01 -37.53
CA GLY A 563 31.88 -1.15 -38.43
C GLY A 563 31.05 0.00 -39.00
N GLN A 564 29.84 -0.28 -39.46
CA GLN A 564 28.93 0.73 -40.01
C GLN A 564 28.48 1.73 -38.94
N HIS A 565 28.15 1.26 -37.75
CA HIS A 565 27.69 2.08 -36.62
C HIS A 565 28.82 2.99 -36.11
N LEU A 566 30.05 2.44 -35.98
CA LEU A 566 31.23 3.23 -35.63
C LEU A 566 31.52 4.34 -36.62
N GLU A 567 31.45 4.03 -37.95
CA GLU A 567 31.68 5.04 -38.97
C GLU A 567 30.61 6.14 -38.94
N ALA A 568 29.35 5.80 -38.67
CA ALA A 568 28.28 6.77 -38.54
C ALA A 568 28.50 7.72 -37.33
N HIS A 569 28.92 7.19 -36.16
CA HIS A 569 29.29 8.02 -35.02
C HIS A 569 30.54 8.86 -35.28
N LEU A 570 31.54 8.36 -36.00
CA LEU A 570 32.74 9.15 -36.39
C LEU A 570 32.39 10.29 -37.34
N GLN A 571 31.43 10.08 -38.26
CA GLN A 571 30.91 11.15 -39.12
C GLN A 571 30.17 12.23 -38.30
N GLY A 572 29.32 11.83 -37.35
CA GLY A 572 28.65 12.75 -36.42
C GLY A 572 29.65 13.54 -35.56
N LEU A 573 30.67 12.85 -35.02
CA LEU A 573 31.74 13.48 -34.25
C LEU A 573 32.54 14.49 -35.09
N GLY A 574 32.77 14.21 -36.39
CA GLY A 574 33.43 15.11 -37.31
C GLY A 574 32.67 16.42 -37.58
N GLN A 575 31.37 16.44 -37.35
CA GLN A 575 30.54 17.66 -37.41
C GLN A 575 30.64 18.50 -36.13
N THR A 576 30.80 17.85 -34.96
CA THR A 576 30.83 18.50 -33.64
C THR A 576 32.26 18.79 -33.16
N ASP A 577 33.20 17.85 -33.27
CA ASP A 577 34.62 17.98 -32.87
C ASP A 577 35.56 17.28 -33.86
N LYS A 578 36.06 18.05 -34.84
CA LYS A 578 37.02 17.58 -35.84
C LYS A 578 38.37 17.11 -35.29
N ASN A 579 38.77 17.63 -34.12
CA ASN A 579 40.04 17.26 -33.53
C ASN A 579 39.95 15.88 -32.84
N ALA A 580 38.85 15.62 -32.12
CA ALA A 580 38.58 14.31 -31.53
C ALA A 580 38.44 13.22 -32.62
N GLU A 581 37.73 13.50 -33.72
CA GLU A 581 37.62 12.57 -34.85
C GLU A 581 38.99 12.19 -35.41
N ARG A 582 39.86 13.20 -35.69
CA ARG A 582 41.21 12.95 -36.25
C ARG A 582 42.08 12.12 -35.30
N GLN A 583 41.99 12.36 -33.96
CA GLN A 583 42.72 11.58 -32.98
C GLN A 583 42.27 10.12 -32.98
N ILE A 584 40.98 9.88 -32.96
CA ILE A 584 40.42 8.52 -32.94
C ILE A 584 40.72 7.77 -34.22
N ARG A 585 40.53 8.40 -35.40
CA ARG A 585 40.94 7.80 -36.71
C ARG A 585 42.44 7.52 -36.77
N GLY A 586 43.27 8.38 -36.18
CA GLY A 586 44.71 8.17 -36.06
C GLY A 586 45.07 6.95 -35.20
N MET A 587 44.38 6.75 -34.05
CA MET A 587 44.55 5.57 -33.20
C MET A 587 44.13 4.28 -33.93
N LEU A 588 42.98 4.29 -34.58
CA LEU A 588 42.46 3.14 -35.35
C LEU A 588 43.43 2.73 -36.48
N ARG A 589 44.03 3.71 -37.21
CA ARG A 589 45.04 3.42 -38.26
C ARG A 589 46.30 2.79 -37.69
N LYS A 590 46.77 3.28 -36.51
CA LYS A 590 47.92 2.69 -35.81
C LYS A 590 47.66 1.27 -35.33
N GLN A 591 46.46 1.00 -34.79
CA GLN A 591 46.06 -0.35 -34.40
C GLN A 591 45.98 -1.31 -35.62
N ALA A 592 45.37 -0.87 -36.70
CA ALA A 592 45.30 -1.67 -37.95
C ALA A 592 46.69 -1.99 -38.53
N GLN A 593 47.64 -1.04 -38.50
CA GLN A 593 49.03 -1.26 -38.91
C GLN A 593 49.77 -2.23 -38.00
N ALA A 594 49.54 -2.15 -36.66
CA ALA A 594 50.15 -3.08 -35.73
C ALA A 594 49.64 -4.52 -35.89
N MET A 595 48.35 -4.71 -36.23
CA MET A 595 47.79 -6.02 -36.51
C MET A 595 48.29 -6.61 -37.85
N GLN A 596 48.48 -5.78 -38.86
CA GLN A 596 49.08 -6.22 -40.15
C GLN A 596 50.57 -6.58 -40.02
N GLY A 597 51.31 -5.88 -39.14
CA GLY A 597 52.70 -6.20 -38.83
C GLY A 597 52.88 -7.54 -38.09
N GLN A 598 51.93 -7.92 -37.24
CA GLN A 598 51.94 -9.22 -36.58
C GLN A 598 51.56 -10.39 -37.49
N ALA A 599 50.72 -10.16 -38.51
CA ALA A 599 50.33 -11.16 -39.49
C ALA A 599 51.45 -11.49 -40.49
N GLN A 600 52.43 -10.57 -40.73
CA GLN A 600 53.59 -10.80 -41.61
C GLN A 600 54.80 -11.43 -40.88
N GLY A 601 54.78 -11.53 -39.54
CA GLY A 601 55.84 -12.10 -38.70
C GLY A 601 55.81 -13.61 -38.49
N GLN A 602 54.80 -14.32 -38.97
CA GLN A 602 54.68 -15.78 -38.88
C GLN A 602 54.67 -16.48 -40.23
N MET A 603 55.77 -16.41 -40.98
CA MET A 603 56.11 -17.41 -41.99
C MET A 603 57.33 -18.22 -41.51
N PRO A 604 57.22 -19.54 -41.39
CA PRO A 604 58.38 -20.37 -41.07
C PRO A 604 59.33 -20.46 -42.27
N GLN A 605 60.59 -20.09 -42.07
CA GLN A 605 61.70 -20.44 -42.97
C GLN A 605 61.95 -21.94 -42.92
N GLY A 606 61.98 -22.57 -44.08
CA GLY A 606 62.63 -23.88 -44.26
C GLY A 606 61.93 -24.77 -45.26
N LEU A 607 62.44 -24.74 -46.54
CA LEU A 607 63.04 -25.90 -47.21
C LEU A 607 63.32 -25.56 -48.71
N THR A 608 64.59 -25.41 -48.98
CA THR A 608 65.17 -25.45 -50.37
C THR A 608 65.06 -26.83 -50.94
N SER A 609 64.59 -26.95 -52.23
CA SER A 609 65.29 -27.71 -53.24
C SER A 609 64.46 -27.80 -54.55
N THR A 610 65.03 -27.16 -55.64
CA THR A 610 65.27 -27.66 -56.98
C THR A 610 64.21 -28.51 -57.67
N GLN A 611 63.72 -28.05 -58.80
CA GLN A 611 63.93 -28.45 -60.16
C GLN A 611 62.77 -28.16 -61.12
N SER A 612 63.19 -27.46 -62.19
CA SER A 612 62.85 -27.61 -63.63
C SER A 612 61.36 -27.55 -64.05
N ALA A 613 61.19 -26.59 -64.98
CA ALA A 613 60.11 -26.52 -65.98
C ALA A 613 60.15 -27.73 -66.95
N PRO A 614 59.14 -28.01 -67.78
CA PRO A 614 58.79 -27.17 -68.92
C PRO A 614 57.28 -27.08 -69.28
N GLN A 615 57.02 -26.02 -70.04
CA GLN A 615 56.18 -25.73 -71.20
C GLN A 615 55.03 -26.67 -71.64
N ALA A 616 54.02 -25.97 -72.18
CA ALA A 616 53.05 -26.29 -73.21
C ALA A 616 51.71 -26.93 -72.64
N GLY A 617 50.57 -26.52 -73.11
CA GLY A 617 50.02 -25.80 -74.19
C GLY A 617 48.51 -26.01 -74.17
N MET A 618 47.81 -25.03 -74.70
CA MET A 618 46.51 -25.07 -75.37
C MET A 618 45.53 -26.25 -75.08
N VAL A 619 44.36 -26.03 -74.62
CA VAL A 619 43.10 -25.78 -75.35
C VAL A 619 42.08 -25.16 -74.40
#